data_1e364e8eba5bbf18278039e1fcaa6b5d
#
_entry.id   1e364e8eba5bbf18278039e1fcaa6b5d
#
_cell.length_a   1.000
_cell.length_b   1.000
_cell.length_c   1.000
_cell.angle_alpha   90.00
_cell.angle_beta   90.00
_cell.angle_gamma   90.00
#
_symmetry.space_group_name_H-M   'P 1'
#
loop_
_entity.id
_entity.type
_entity.pdbx_description
1 polymer ?
#
loop_
_entity_poly.entity_id
_entity_poly.type
_entity_poly.pdbx_seq_one_letter_code
_entity_poly.pdbx_strand_id
1 'polypeptide(L)'
;MLFSKKPTAKNKRWAVIYFILSLGFASPVLLSQPSVLLFALPLLPLGLVQFYFAKQRNERHLLNDIAGILTFGVVGMATYYLSMQAVDSVFLIHPTLFFIATTFYVKSLARERKNPLYAKLSIGIHLGLSLIYLFTNENAIFTAYLFALARAIIVPTLGWNVKKVGMFEFLTIVIFLAALVC
;
A
#
# COMPACT_ATOMS: atom_id res chain seq x y z
N MET A 1 -8.24 -15.00 -6.07
CA MET A 1 -8.57 -16.44 -6.18
C MET A 1 -9.70 -16.74 -7.17
N LEU A 2 -10.81 -15.98 -7.17
CA LEU A 2 -11.94 -16.19 -8.10
C LEU A 2 -11.57 -15.96 -9.58
N PHE A 3 -10.59 -15.12 -9.87
CA PHE A 3 -10.12 -14.77 -11.22
C PHE A 3 -8.86 -15.51 -11.67
N SER A 4 -8.47 -16.58 -10.94
CA SER A 4 -7.37 -17.45 -11.39
C SER A 4 -7.69 -18.08 -12.76
N LYS A 5 -6.65 -18.49 -13.50
CA LYS A 5 -6.79 -19.06 -14.86
C LYS A 5 -7.83 -20.19 -14.94
N LYS A 6 -8.01 -20.94 -13.84
CA LYS A 6 -9.07 -21.97 -13.67
C LYS A 6 -9.50 -21.95 -12.19
N PRO A 7 -10.57 -21.21 -11.82
CA PRO A 7 -11.06 -21.24 -10.44
C PRO A 7 -11.55 -22.65 -10.10
N THR A 8 -10.77 -23.36 -9.30
CA THR A 8 -11.13 -24.70 -8.84
C THR A 8 -12.25 -24.65 -7.80
N ALA A 9 -12.99 -25.73 -7.60
CA ALA A 9 -13.98 -25.83 -6.54
C ALA A 9 -13.39 -25.48 -5.16
N LYS A 10 -12.12 -25.86 -4.91
CA LYS A 10 -11.35 -25.50 -3.73
C LYS A 10 -11.22 -23.98 -3.57
N ASN A 11 -10.87 -23.26 -4.64
CA ASN A 11 -10.71 -21.79 -4.60
C ASN A 11 -12.04 -21.09 -4.32
N LYS A 12 -13.14 -21.58 -4.90
CA LYS A 12 -14.49 -21.03 -4.65
C LYS A 12 -14.91 -21.25 -3.19
N ARG A 13 -14.69 -22.45 -2.64
CA ARG A 13 -15.00 -22.78 -1.25
C ARG A 13 -14.25 -21.86 -0.29
N TRP A 14 -12.93 -21.67 -0.47
CA TRP A 14 -12.15 -20.77 0.37
C TRP A 14 -12.59 -19.31 0.25
N ALA A 15 -12.94 -18.85 -0.95
CA ALA A 15 -13.47 -17.50 -1.14
C ALA A 15 -14.77 -17.26 -0.35
N VAL A 16 -15.69 -18.25 -0.37
CA VAL A 16 -16.94 -18.19 0.41
C VAL A 16 -16.65 -18.20 1.93
N ILE A 17 -15.74 -19.07 2.40
CA ILE A 17 -15.36 -19.13 3.81
C ILE A 17 -14.81 -17.78 4.27
N TYR A 18 -13.85 -17.21 3.54
CA TYR A 18 -13.28 -15.89 3.89
C TYR A 18 -14.32 -14.78 3.85
N PHE A 19 -15.24 -14.82 2.89
CA PHE A 19 -16.33 -13.84 2.82
C PHE A 19 -17.25 -13.91 4.04
N ILE A 20 -17.68 -15.11 4.44
CA ILE A 20 -18.52 -15.31 5.63
C ILE A 20 -17.78 -14.89 6.90
N LEU A 21 -16.51 -15.28 7.06
CA LEU A 21 -15.69 -14.86 8.20
C LEU A 21 -15.53 -13.35 8.27
N SER A 22 -15.27 -12.71 7.11
CA SER A 22 -15.16 -11.24 7.04
C SER A 22 -16.45 -10.54 7.45
N LEU A 23 -17.61 -11.02 7.01
CA LEU A 23 -18.91 -10.49 7.44
C LEU A 23 -19.15 -10.72 8.93
N GLY A 24 -18.78 -11.90 9.46
CA GLY A 24 -18.88 -12.21 10.87
C GLY A 24 -18.07 -11.27 11.76
N PHE A 25 -16.82 -10.98 11.36
CA PHE A 25 -15.96 -10.02 12.09
C PHE A 25 -16.37 -8.56 11.87
N ALA A 26 -16.90 -8.21 10.72
CA ALA A 26 -17.35 -6.84 10.44
C ALA A 26 -18.69 -6.51 11.13
N SER A 27 -19.57 -7.51 11.34
CA SER A 27 -20.94 -7.28 11.85
C SER A 27 -21.00 -6.56 13.21
N PRO A 28 -20.20 -6.90 14.24
CA PRO A 28 -20.24 -6.16 15.50
C PRO A 28 -19.88 -4.69 15.34
N VAL A 29 -18.88 -4.40 14.50
CA VAL A 29 -18.43 -3.01 14.22
C VAL A 29 -19.52 -2.24 13.48
N LEU A 30 -20.12 -2.83 12.45
CA LEU A 30 -21.17 -2.21 11.65
C LEU A 30 -22.44 -1.94 12.44
N LEU A 31 -22.75 -2.81 13.42
CA LEU A 31 -23.91 -2.65 14.30
C LEU A 31 -23.67 -1.62 15.38
N SER A 32 -22.45 -1.55 15.95
CA SER A 32 -22.10 -0.58 17.00
C SER A 32 -21.80 0.82 16.48
N GLN A 33 -21.20 0.91 15.28
CA GLN A 33 -20.76 2.17 14.68
C GLN A 33 -21.06 2.21 13.19
N PRO A 34 -22.34 2.36 12.78
CA PRO A 34 -22.75 2.33 11.36
C PRO A 34 -22.13 3.47 10.54
N SER A 35 -21.66 4.56 11.16
CA SER A 35 -20.96 5.67 10.50
C SER A 35 -19.68 5.23 9.78
N VAL A 36 -19.07 4.11 10.17
CA VAL A 36 -17.91 3.54 9.44
C VAL A 36 -18.24 3.18 7.99
N LEU A 37 -19.52 2.96 7.66
CA LEU A 37 -19.95 2.72 6.28
C LEU A 37 -19.68 3.90 5.34
N LEU A 38 -19.49 5.12 5.84
CA LEU A 38 -19.11 6.27 5.03
C LEU A 38 -17.76 6.05 4.34
N PHE A 39 -16.85 5.28 4.94
CA PHE A 39 -15.58 4.91 4.31
C PHE A 39 -15.74 3.94 3.14
N ALA A 40 -16.91 3.29 2.98
CA ALA A 40 -17.21 2.50 1.79
C ALA A 40 -17.32 3.37 0.52
N LEU A 41 -17.68 4.65 0.64
CA LEU A 41 -17.80 5.55 -0.51
C LEU A 41 -16.49 5.65 -1.31
N PRO A 42 -15.34 5.98 -0.72
CA PRO A 42 -14.07 5.97 -1.46
C PRO A 42 -13.58 4.56 -1.79
N LEU A 43 -13.96 3.53 -1.04
CA LEU A 43 -13.54 2.15 -1.30
C LEU A 43 -14.24 1.55 -2.53
N LEU A 44 -15.47 1.96 -2.85
CA LEU A 44 -16.21 1.45 -4.01
C LEU A 44 -15.48 1.70 -5.34
N PRO A 45 -15.10 2.94 -5.72
CA PRO A 45 -14.38 3.17 -6.97
C PRO A 45 -13.02 2.48 -6.99
N LEU A 46 -12.29 2.45 -5.86
CA LEU A 46 -11.01 1.74 -5.76
C LEU A 46 -11.17 0.24 -5.98
N GLY A 47 -12.22 -0.36 -5.39
CA GLY A 47 -12.57 -1.76 -5.60
C GLY A 47 -12.95 -2.06 -7.05
N LEU A 48 -13.67 -1.15 -7.72
CA LEU A 48 -13.99 -1.30 -9.15
C LEU A 48 -12.74 -1.30 -10.03
N VAL A 49 -11.76 -0.44 -9.75
CA VAL A 49 -10.46 -0.46 -10.45
C VAL A 49 -9.76 -1.80 -10.25
N GLN A 50 -9.66 -2.28 -9.01
CA GLN A 50 -9.00 -3.56 -8.71
C GLN A 50 -9.75 -4.74 -9.37
N PHE A 51 -11.09 -4.72 -9.34
CA PHE A 51 -11.91 -5.71 -10.01
C PHE A 51 -11.69 -5.73 -11.53
N TYR A 52 -11.62 -4.56 -12.16
CA TYR A 52 -11.34 -4.43 -13.60
C TYR A 52 -10.00 -5.07 -13.98
N PHE A 53 -8.93 -4.75 -13.27
CA PHE A 53 -7.60 -5.33 -13.54
C PHE A 53 -7.54 -6.83 -13.21
N ALA A 54 -8.23 -7.28 -12.15
CA ALA A 54 -8.34 -8.70 -11.83
C ALA A 54 -9.08 -9.49 -12.94
N LYS A 55 -10.16 -8.92 -13.49
CA LYS A 55 -10.90 -9.53 -14.63
C LYS A 55 -10.03 -9.63 -15.88
N GLN A 56 -9.18 -8.64 -16.13
CA GLN A 56 -8.22 -8.64 -17.25
C GLN A 56 -6.98 -9.50 -16.98
N ARG A 57 -6.83 -10.10 -15.78
CA ARG A 57 -5.63 -10.83 -15.34
C ARG A 57 -4.35 -9.96 -15.41
N ASN A 58 -4.51 -8.67 -15.25
CA ASN A 58 -3.44 -7.67 -15.23
C ASN A 58 -3.34 -7.02 -13.85
N GLU A 59 -3.36 -7.85 -12.80
CA GLU A 59 -3.32 -7.43 -11.39
C GLU A 59 -2.06 -6.65 -11.03
N ARG A 60 -1.07 -6.69 -11.91
CA ARG A 60 0.26 -6.07 -11.70
C ARG A 60 0.40 -4.69 -12.37
N HIS A 61 -0.69 -4.17 -12.88
CA HIS A 61 -0.71 -2.84 -13.48
C HIS A 61 -0.51 -1.76 -12.40
N LEU A 62 0.22 -0.69 -12.73
CA LEU A 62 0.53 0.38 -11.77
C LEU A 62 -0.72 0.99 -11.14
N LEU A 63 -1.77 1.22 -11.93
CA LEU A 63 -3.04 1.76 -11.40
C LEU A 63 -3.72 0.80 -10.42
N ASN A 64 -3.58 -0.51 -10.61
CA ASN A 64 -4.08 -1.50 -9.66
C ASN A 64 -3.30 -1.46 -8.34
N ASP A 65 -1.98 -1.32 -8.42
CA ASP A 65 -1.14 -1.18 -7.22
C ASP A 65 -1.51 0.11 -6.45
N ILE A 66 -1.68 1.24 -7.15
CA ILE A 66 -2.09 2.52 -6.55
C ILE A 66 -3.49 2.40 -5.92
N ALA A 67 -4.45 1.80 -6.61
CA ALA A 67 -5.79 1.57 -6.06
C ALA A 67 -5.75 0.69 -4.80
N GLY A 68 -4.90 -0.33 -4.77
CA GLY A 68 -4.66 -1.16 -3.58
C GLY A 68 -4.08 -0.37 -2.42
N ILE A 69 -3.07 0.46 -2.68
CA ILE A 69 -2.43 1.31 -1.66
C ILE A 69 -3.45 2.30 -1.07
N LEU A 70 -4.23 2.98 -1.90
CA LEU A 70 -5.29 3.89 -1.46
C LEU A 70 -6.36 3.15 -0.64
N THR A 71 -6.74 1.93 -1.04
CA THR A 71 -7.66 1.08 -0.28
C THR A 71 -7.15 0.85 1.14
N PHE A 72 -5.87 0.47 1.30
CA PHE A 72 -5.26 0.29 2.62
C PHE A 72 -5.19 1.59 3.41
N GLY A 73 -4.89 2.72 2.78
CA GLY A 73 -4.90 4.03 3.43
C GLY A 73 -6.28 4.41 3.97
N VAL A 74 -7.34 4.22 3.17
CA VAL A 74 -8.73 4.46 3.60
C VAL A 74 -9.11 3.54 4.76
N VAL A 75 -8.71 2.25 4.73
CA VAL A 75 -8.95 1.30 5.82
C VAL A 75 -8.19 1.73 7.08
N GLY A 76 -6.95 2.20 6.97
CA GLY A 76 -6.17 2.76 8.08
C GLY A 76 -6.90 3.93 8.76
N MET A 77 -7.37 4.89 7.96
CA MET A 77 -8.15 6.03 8.44
C MET A 77 -9.48 5.59 9.09
N ALA A 78 -10.18 4.60 8.53
CA ALA A 78 -11.40 4.03 9.11
C ALA A 78 -11.12 3.34 10.45
N THR A 79 -9.98 2.65 10.59
CA THR A 79 -9.55 2.01 11.84
C THR A 79 -9.28 3.05 12.92
N TYR A 80 -8.61 4.15 12.57
CA TYR A 80 -8.40 5.28 13.48
C TYR A 80 -9.73 5.90 13.93
N TYR A 81 -10.65 6.12 12.96
CA TYR A 81 -12.00 6.62 13.26
C TYR A 81 -12.76 5.73 14.25
N LEU A 82 -12.67 4.41 14.13
CA LEU A 82 -13.31 3.49 15.07
C LEU A 82 -12.79 3.64 16.51
N SER A 83 -11.50 3.95 16.66
CA SER A 83 -10.87 4.09 17.98
C SER A 83 -11.10 5.48 18.58
N MET A 84 -10.96 6.53 17.79
CA MET A 84 -10.91 7.92 18.27
C MET A 84 -12.16 8.74 17.98
N GLN A 85 -13.11 8.19 17.20
CA GLN A 85 -14.32 8.90 16.71
C GLN A 85 -13.99 10.21 15.96
N ALA A 86 -12.79 10.31 15.41
CA ALA A 86 -12.27 11.45 14.66
C ALA A 86 -11.65 10.95 13.36
N VAL A 87 -11.77 11.75 12.30
CA VAL A 87 -11.10 11.47 11.02
C VAL A 87 -9.76 12.18 11.01
N ASP A 88 -8.69 11.42 10.83
CA ASP A 88 -7.36 11.96 10.65
C ASP A 88 -6.76 11.47 9.33
N SER A 89 -6.45 12.43 8.45
CA SER A 89 -5.88 12.14 7.13
C SER A 89 -4.43 11.67 7.18
N VAL A 90 -3.73 11.81 8.30
CA VAL A 90 -2.37 11.32 8.50
C VAL A 90 -2.28 9.83 8.19
N PHE A 91 -3.24 9.03 8.66
CA PHE A 91 -3.30 7.57 8.45
C PHE A 91 -3.64 7.17 7.00
N LEU A 92 -4.10 8.10 6.17
CA LEU A 92 -4.27 7.91 4.74
C LEU A 92 -3.05 8.42 3.97
N ILE A 93 -2.63 9.67 4.22
CA ILE A 93 -1.66 10.38 3.38
C ILE A 93 -0.27 9.77 3.52
N HIS A 94 0.27 9.68 4.76
CA HIS A 94 1.65 9.25 4.94
C HIS A 94 1.93 7.83 4.44
N PRO A 95 1.11 6.79 4.79
CA PRO A 95 1.30 5.45 4.25
C PRO A 95 1.13 5.40 2.73
N THR A 96 0.15 6.13 2.18
CA THR A 96 -0.09 6.15 0.74
C THR A 96 1.13 6.67 -0.02
N LEU A 97 1.69 7.81 0.39
CA LEU A 97 2.87 8.40 -0.25
C LEU A 97 4.08 7.46 -0.16
N PHE A 98 4.31 6.87 1.01
CA PHE A 98 5.40 5.91 1.22
C PHE A 98 5.28 4.67 0.32
N PHE A 99 4.10 4.04 0.28
CA PHE A 99 3.90 2.84 -0.51
C PHE A 99 3.87 3.11 -2.02
N ILE A 100 3.40 4.28 -2.47
CA ILE A 100 3.52 4.69 -3.87
C ILE A 100 5.01 4.81 -4.26
N ALA A 101 5.82 5.53 -3.47
CA ALA A 101 7.26 5.66 -3.70
C ALA A 101 7.95 4.28 -3.74
N THR A 102 7.64 3.42 -2.77
CA THR A 102 8.14 2.04 -2.70
C THR A 102 7.71 1.20 -3.90
N THR A 103 6.49 1.40 -4.42
CA THR A 103 6.01 0.67 -5.62
C THR A 103 6.87 0.99 -6.84
N PHE A 104 7.23 2.25 -7.08
CA PHE A 104 8.15 2.62 -8.16
C PHE A 104 9.52 1.98 -7.97
N TYR A 105 10.04 1.97 -6.75
CA TYR A 105 11.31 1.32 -6.43
C TYR A 105 11.27 -0.18 -6.71
N VAL A 106 10.29 -0.92 -6.17
CA VAL A 106 10.19 -2.36 -6.37
C VAL A 106 9.98 -2.71 -7.85
N LYS A 107 9.18 -1.94 -8.57
CA LYS A 107 8.99 -2.14 -10.01
C LYS A 107 10.29 -1.93 -10.79
N SER A 108 11.10 -0.94 -10.45
CA SER A 108 12.40 -0.70 -11.11
C SER A 108 13.38 -1.84 -10.95
N LEU A 109 13.29 -2.61 -9.87
CA LEU A 109 14.18 -3.75 -9.61
C LEU A 109 13.67 -5.08 -10.19
N ALA A 110 12.35 -5.24 -10.30
CA ALA A 110 11.74 -6.51 -10.67
C ALA A 110 11.21 -6.50 -12.11
N ARG A 111 10.12 -5.77 -12.36
CA ARG A 111 9.34 -5.89 -13.59
C ARG A 111 9.75 -4.91 -14.68
N GLU A 112 10.06 -3.70 -14.24
CA GLU A 112 10.41 -2.58 -15.10
C GLU A 112 11.93 -2.34 -15.10
N ARG A 113 12.71 -3.39 -14.80
CA ARG A 113 14.18 -3.32 -14.69
C ARG A 113 14.86 -2.77 -15.95
N LYS A 114 14.25 -2.99 -17.12
CA LYS A 114 14.76 -2.49 -18.41
C LYS A 114 14.32 -1.06 -18.71
N ASN A 115 13.38 -0.51 -17.94
CA ASN A 115 12.86 0.83 -18.15
C ASN A 115 13.48 1.81 -17.11
N PRO A 116 14.44 2.64 -17.55
CA PRO A 116 15.15 3.56 -16.65
C PRO A 116 14.23 4.61 -16.02
N LEU A 117 13.04 4.84 -16.60
CA LEU A 117 12.09 5.80 -16.09
C LEU A 117 11.63 5.43 -14.67
N TYR A 118 11.39 4.14 -14.40
CA TYR A 118 10.95 3.70 -13.06
C TYR A 118 12.01 3.96 -11.99
N ALA A 119 13.29 3.76 -12.31
CA ALA A 119 14.39 4.07 -11.38
C ALA A 119 14.50 5.58 -11.12
N LYS A 120 14.40 6.39 -12.16
CA LYS A 120 14.43 7.86 -12.05
C LYS A 120 13.23 8.38 -11.24
N LEU A 121 12.01 7.88 -11.52
CA LEU A 121 10.81 8.23 -10.77
C LEU A 121 10.90 7.81 -9.31
N SER A 122 11.43 6.60 -9.04
CA SER A 122 11.64 6.14 -7.66
C SER A 122 12.54 7.11 -6.89
N ILE A 123 13.72 7.45 -7.42
CA ILE A 123 14.65 8.37 -6.76
C ILE A 123 14.02 9.75 -6.63
N GLY A 124 13.39 10.27 -7.69
CA GLY A 124 12.78 11.60 -7.69
C GLY A 124 11.64 11.73 -6.67
N ILE A 125 10.77 10.71 -6.56
CA ILE A 125 9.66 10.71 -5.59
C ILE A 125 10.22 10.64 -4.16
N HIS A 126 11.17 9.74 -3.86
CA HIS A 126 11.76 9.64 -2.53
C HIS A 126 12.48 10.94 -2.14
N LEU A 127 13.22 11.55 -3.06
CA LEU A 127 13.89 12.84 -2.83
C LEU A 127 12.86 13.96 -2.57
N GLY A 128 11.83 14.07 -3.41
CA GLY A 128 10.78 15.08 -3.26
C GLY A 128 10.05 14.95 -1.93
N LEU A 129 9.70 13.73 -1.53
CA LEU A 129 9.05 13.46 -0.24
C LEU A 129 10.00 13.75 0.94
N SER A 130 11.29 13.38 0.84
CA SER A 130 12.28 13.74 1.86
C SER A 130 12.36 15.26 2.05
N LEU A 131 12.36 16.03 0.95
CA LEU A 131 12.39 17.49 1.03
C LEU A 131 11.10 18.07 1.65
N ILE A 132 9.93 17.54 1.31
CA ILE A 132 8.66 17.95 1.92
C ILE A 132 8.71 17.73 3.43
N TYR A 133 9.10 16.55 3.89
CA TYR A 133 9.16 16.25 5.32
C TYR A 133 10.25 16.97 6.08
N LEU A 134 11.32 17.41 5.41
CA LEU A 134 12.32 18.31 5.99
C LEU A 134 11.71 19.66 6.41
N PHE A 135 10.76 20.18 5.61
CA PHE A 135 10.13 21.48 5.87
C PHE A 135 8.88 21.41 6.75
N THR A 136 8.32 20.22 7.01
CA THR A 136 7.15 20.06 7.88
C THR A 136 7.49 19.79 9.34
N ASN A 137 8.77 19.76 9.70
CA ASN A 137 9.27 19.41 11.05
C ASN A 137 8.93 17.98 11.52
N GLU A 138 8.52 17.11 10.60
CA GLU A 138 8.25 15.69 10.85
C GLU A 138 9.57 14.90 10.79
N ASN A 139 10.45 15.14 11.77
CA ASN A 139 11.83 14.63 11.74
C ASN A 139 11.93 13.10 11.66
N ALA A 140 11.02 12.38 12.32
CA ALA A 140 11.01 10.93 12.29
C ALA A 140 10.66 10.41 10.88
N ILE A 141 9.62 10.95 10.26
CA ILE A 141 9.20 10.60 8.91
C ILE A 141 10.27 11.03 7.88
N PHE A 142 10.86 12.21 8.05
CA PHE A 142 11.99 12.66 7.23
C PHE A 142 13.15 11.65 7.23
N THR A 143 13.57 11.18 8.42
CA THR A 143 14.66 10.18 8.51
C THR A 143 14.28 8.85 7.87
N ALA A 144 13.04 8.41 7.98
CA ALA A 144 12.55 7.22 7.29
C ALA A 144 12.59 7.36 5.75
N TYR A 145 12.24 8.55 5.22
CA TYR A 145 12.35 8.83 3.78
C TYR A 145 13.81 8.95 3.31
N LEU A 146 14.71 9.50 4.12
CA LEU A 146 16.15 9.50 3.80
C LEU A 146 16.70 8.08 3.71
N PHE A 147 16.30 7.20 4.63
CA PHE A 147 16.66 5.78 4.56
C PHE A 147 16.10 5.13 3.30
N ALA A 148 14.84 5.39 2.97
CA ALA A 148 14.19 4.89 1.76
C ALA A 148 14.85 5.43 0.47
N LEU A 149 15.30 6.70 0.45
CA LEU A 149 16.05 7.30 -0.66
C LEU A 149 17.43 6.64 -0.82
N ALA A 150 18.18 6.48 0.27
CA ALA A 150 19.47 5.79 0.25
C ALA A 150 19.33 4.37 -0.31
N ARG A 151 18.31 3.62 0.13
CA ARG A 151 17.94 2.32 -0.40
C ARG A 151 17.66 2.38 -1.91
N ALA A 152 16.86 3.36 -2.37
CA ALA A 152 16.48 3.48 -3.78
C ALA A 152 17.69 3.76 -4.70
N ILE A 153 18.76 4.34 -4.16
CA ILE A 153 20.02 4.61 -4.88
C ILE A 153 20.97 3.41 -4.80
N ILE A 154 21.16 2.83 -3.61
CA ILE A 154 22.21 1.85 -3.36
C ILE A 154 21.80 0.44 -3.80
N VAL A 155 20.59 -0.01 -3.45
CA VAL A 155 20.20 -1.41 -3.69
C VAL A 155 20.20 -1.82 -5.16
N PRO A 156 19.82 -0.96 -6.14
CA PRO A 156 19.94 -1.31 -7.56
C PRO A 156 21.36 -1.66 -8.00
N THR A 157 22.39 -1.07 -7.38
CA THR A 157 23.79 -1.32 -7.72
C THR A 157 24.32 -2.65 -7.16
N LEU A 158 23.65 -3.21 -6.16
CA LEU A 158 24.10 -4.43 -5.46
C LEU A 158 23.71 -5.72 -6.19
N GLY A 159 22.92 -5.66 -7.25
CA GLY A 159 22.50 -6.82 -8.03
C GLY A 159 21.69 -7.86 -7.24
N TRP A 160 20.99 -7.44 -6.19
CA TRP A 160 20.21 -8.34 -5.33
C TRP A 160 19.07 -9.03 -6.09
N ASN A 161 18.78 -10.27 -5.72
CA ASN A 161 17.61 -10.97 -6.20
C ASN A 161 16.32 -10.43 -5.55
N VAL A 162 15.19 -10.67 -6.18
CA VAL A 162 13.87 -10.16 -5.76
C VAL A 162 13.52 -10.58 -4.31
N LYS A 163 13.92 -11.78 -3.89
CA LYS A 163 13.67 -12.27 -2.52
C LYS A 163 14.43 -11.42 -1.48
N LYS A 164 15.71 -11.13 -1.74
CA LYS A 164 16.54 -10.31 -0.85
C LYS A 164 16.03 -8.87 -0.78
N VAL A 165 15.60 -8.31 -1.92
CA VAL A 165 14.94 -7.00 -1.97
C VAL A 165 13.68 -7.01 -1.11
N GLY A 166 12.79 -8.01 -1.26
CA GLY A 166 11.55 -8.09 -0.47
C GLY A 166 11.80 -8.20 1.03
N MET A 167 12.83 -8.93 1.46
CA MET A 167 13.20 -9.00 2.88
C MET A 167 13.69 -7.65 3.41
N PHE A 168 14.45 -6.91 2.61
CA PHE A 168 14.94 -5.58 2.99
C PHE A 168 13.80 -4.54 2.99
N GLU A 169 12.81 -4.70 2.09
CA GLU A 169 11.59 -3.89 2.11
C GLU A 169 10.82 -4.02 3.42
N PHE A 170 10.73 -5.22 3.96
CA PHE A 170 10.07 -5.43 5.25
C PHE A 170 10.72 -4.58 6.37
N LEU A 171 12.06 -4.54 6.42
CA LEU A 171 12.78 -3.66 7.34
C LEU A 171 12.45 -2.18 7.12
N THR A 172 12.42 -1.74 5.86
CA THR A 172 12.11 -0.35 5.52
C THR A 172 10.68 0.04 5.94
N ILE A 173 9.72 -0.87 5.76
CA ILE A 173 8.33 -0.68 6.21
C ILE A 173 8.28 -0.55 7.74
N VAL A 174 8.99 -1.39 8.49
CA VAL A 174 9.04 -1.32 9.95
C VAL A 174 9.62 0.02 10.42
N ILE A 175 10.71 0.49 9.80
CA ILE A 175 11.30 1.81 10.09
C ILE A 175 10.29 2.93 9.84
N PHE A 176 9.59 2.90 8.70
CA PHE A 176 8.57 3.90 8.38
C PHE A 176 7.39 3.87 9.36
N LEU A 177 6.88 2.69 9.71
CA LEU A 177 5.78 2.56 10.66
C LEU A 177 6.19 3.03 12.07
N ALA A 178 7.43 2.75 12.50
CA ALA A 178 7.96 3.28 13.75
C ALA A 178 8.03 4.81 13.71
N ALA A 179 8.50 5.40 12.62
CA ALA A 179 8.55 6.85 12.42
C ALA A 179 7.15 7.51 12.38
N LEU A 180 6.12 6.80 11.95
CA LEU A 180 4.76 7.30 11.86
C LEU A 180 4.09 7.45 13.24
N VAL A 181 4.54 6.71 14.26
CA VAL A 181 3.97 6.70 15.62
C VAL A 181 4.83 7.44 16.64
N CYS A 182 6.01 7.95 16.24
CA CYS A 182 6.89 8.78 17.06
C CYS A 182 6.51 10.26 16.96
#